data_1cafa24bf13b12ef6c727e80130d3964
#
_entry.id   1cafa24bf13b12ef6c727e80130d3964
#
_cell.length_a   1.000
_cell.length_b   1.000
_cell.length_c   1.000
_cell.angle_alpha   90.00
_cell.angle_beta   90.00
_cell.angle_gamma   90.00
#
_symmetry.space_group_name_H-M   'P 1'
#
loop_
_entity.id
_entity.type
_entity.pdbx_description
1 polymer ?
#
loop_
_entity_poly.entity_id
_entity_poly.type
_entity_poly.pdbx_seq_one_letter_code
_entity_poly.pdbx_strand_id
1 'polypeptide(L)'
;MELIIDPAWRDQLREAQLDTVEAVLAFENEHCLSRHNRAATWKGTLPNGRVFFLKKDFYTSPAPILRRLIRFQAPETNTEREIRLLLNARRLGFRIPEIIAHTRHCRWLLPYKGAMIELAVHGRPVDEFVGDPSVPEEQKQEALSKARATLDRLQDAQLDWRKDCKPEHFFYCDDGEITLIDGERLYPARNPLTAEYRAAQHQRFDSFLPEKYRRHA
;
A
#
# COMPACT_ATOMS: atom_id res chain seq x y z
N MET A 1 -23.04 -0.02 3.81
CA MET A 1 -21.62 0.42 3.75
C MET A 1 -21.50 1.62 4.66
N GLU A 2 -20.44 1.72 5.43
CA GLU A 2 -20.14 2.85 6.31
C GLU A 2 -18.78 3.42 5.96
N LEU A 3 -18.56 4.70 6.28
CA LEU A 3 -17.26 5.35 6.18
C LEU A 3 -16.65 5.41 7.58
N ILE A 4 -15.50 4.78 7.74
CA ILE A 4 -14.68 4.85 8.94
C ILE A 4 -13.68 5.99 8.73
N ILE A 5 -13.74 6.99 9.58
CA ILE A 5 -12.84 8.15 9.56
C ILE A 5 -12.00 8.14 10.83
N ASP A 6 -10.69 8.32 10.69
CA ASP A 6 -9.82 8.58 11.83
C ASP A 6 -10.25 9.90 12.49
N PRO A 7 -10.54 9.90 13.80
CA PRO A 7 -11.03 11.09 14.50
C PRO A 7 -10.18 12.34 14.32
N ALA A 8 -8.85 12.19 14.19
CA ALA A 8 -7.92 13.30 13.98
C ALA A 8 -8.13 14.05 12.64
N TRP A 9 -8.77 13.40 11.66
CA TRP A 9 -8.96 13.93 10.31
C TRP A 9 -10.40 14.31 9.97
N ARG A 10 -11.32 14.12 10.91
CA ARG A 10 -12.77 14.31 10.66
C ARG A 10 -13.11 15.70 10.17
N ASP A 11 -12.57 16.74 10.80
CA ASP A 11 -12.88 18.12 10.45
C ASP A 11 -12.29 18.49 9.09
N GLN A 12 -11.06 18.03 8.78
CA GLN A 12 -10.43 18.24 7.49
C GLN A 12 -11.17 17.53 6.34
N LEU A 13 -11.66 16.31 6.57
CA LEU A 13 -12.45 15.58 5.59
C LEU A 13 -13.83 16.20 5.40
N ARG A 14 -14.46 16.73 6.47
CA ARG A 14 -15.73 17.46 6.36
C ARG A 14 -15.57 18.74 5.56
N GLU A 15 -14.54 19.53 5.82
CA GLU A 15 -14.23 20.75 5.06
C GLU A 15 -13.93 20.44 3.59
N ALA A 16 -13.25 19.33 3.32
CA ALA A 16 -13.01 18.81 1.98
C ALA A 16 -14.23 18.15 1.32
N GLN A 17 -15.38 18.09 2.02
CA GLN A 17 -16.61 17.40 1.58
C GLN A 17 -16.38 15.90 1.27
N LEU A 18 -15.52 15.23 2.05
CA LEU A 18 -15.16 13.80 1.92
C LEU A 18 -15.52 13.00 3.18
N ASP A 19 -16.51 13.45 3.95
CA ASP A 19 -16.92 12.85 5.21
C ASP A 19 -18.14 11.91 5.09
N THR A 20 -18.58 11.61 3.86
CA THR A 20 -19.66 10.65 3.59
C THR A 20 -19.22 9.59 2.58
N VAL A 21 -19.87 8.41 2.63
CA VAL A 21 -19.62 7.33 1.67
C VAL A 21 -19.87 7.78 0.24
N GLU A 22 -20.97 8.49 0.03
CA GLU A 22 -21.40 8.97 -1.27
C GLU A 22 -20.38 9.95 -1.87
N ALA A 23 -19.89 10.89 -1.06
CA ALA A 23 -18.89 11.87 -1.47
C ALA A 23 -17.57 11.21 -1.84
N VAL A 24 -17.08 10.29 -1.00
CA VAL A 24 -15.83 9.55 -1.27
C VAL A 24 -15.95 8.69 -2.54
N LEU A 25 -17.08 8.02 -2.75
CA LEU A 25 -17.30 7.21 -3.95
C LEU A 25 -17.54 8.07 -5.21
N ALA A 26 -18.10 9.26 -5.07
CA ALA A 26 -18.32 10.20 -6.17
C ALA A 26 -17.06 11.01 -6.53
N PHE A 27 -16.08 11.11 -5.61
CA PHE A 27 -14.90 11.96 -5.82
C PHE A 27 -14.18 11.61 -7.11
N GLU A 28 -14.04 12.56 -7.99
CA GLU A 28 -13.19 12.55 -9.19
C GLU A 28 -12.63 13.96 -9.39
N ASN A 29 -11.39 14.05 -9.83
CA ASN A 29 -10.75 15.31 -10.19
C ASN A 29 -9.81 15.11 -11.39
N GLU A 30 -9.16 16.16 -11.84
CA GLU A 30 -8.22 16.15 -12.96
C GLU A 30 -6.92 15.37 -12.68
N HIS A 31 -6.59 15.13 -11.41
CA HIS A 31 -5.37 14.43 -10.98
C HIS A 31 -5.61 12.92 -10.77
N CYS A 32 -6.17 12.27 -11.79
CA CYS A 32 -6.29 10.82 -11.82
C CYS A 32 -4.93 10.18 -12.15
N LEU A 33 -4.32 9.48 -11.19
CA LEU A 33 -3.01 8.86 -11.35
C LEU A 33 -3.08 7.52 -12.10
N SER A 34 -4.13 6.75 -11.84
CA SER A 34 -4.36 5.48 -12.51
C SER A 34 -5.86 5.21 -12.60
N ARG A 35 -6.30 4.66 -13.71
CA ARG A 35 -7.69 4.25 -13.91
C ARG A 35 -7.74 2.96 -14.72
N HIS A 36 -8.36 1.96 -14.14
CA HIS A 36 -8.63 0.68 -14.78
C HIS A 36 -10.14 0.39 -14.69
N ASN A 37 -10.61 -0.62 -15.41
CA ASN A 37 -12.03 -0.99 -15.40
C ASN A 37 -12.59 -1.32 -14.00
N ARG A 38 -11.74 -1.63 -13.04
CA ARG A 38 -12.14 -2.08 -11.70
C ARG A 38 -11.74 -1.15 -10.57
N ALA A 39 -10.75 -0.30 -10.78
CA ALA A 39 -10.20 0.57 -9.74
C ALA A 39 -9.61 1.84 -10.33
N ALA A 40 -9.51 2.87 -9.52
CA ALA A 40 -8.78 4.09 -9.86
C ALA A 40 -8.20 4.76 -8.61
N THR A 41 -7.17 5.56 -8.81
CA THR A 41 -6.50 6.34 -7.77
C THR A 41 -6.43 7.80 -8.19
N TRP A 42 -6.88 8.68 -7.31
CA TRP A 42 -6.79 10.12 -7.49
C TRP A 42 -5.88 10.73 -6.42
N LYS A 43 -5.21 11.79 -6.82
CA LYS A 43 -4.48 12.67 -5.90
C LYS A 43 -5.37 13.88 -5.58
N GLY A 44 -5.40 14.27 -4.31
CA GLY A 44 -6.09 15.48 -3.84
C GLY A 44 -5.28 16.20 -2.77
N THR A 45 -5.77 17.37 -2.35
CA THR A 45 -5.16 18.16 -1.29
C THR A 45 -6.24 18.50 -0.27
N LEU A 46 -5.97 18.26 1.01
CA LEU A 46 -6.83 18.65 2.12
C LEU A 46 -6.73 20.17 2.37
N PRO A 47 -7.69 20.79 3.07
CA PRO A 47 -7.68 22.21 3.40
C PRO A 47 -6.41 22.67 4.14
N ASN A 48 -5.81 21.81 4.95
CA ASN A 48 -4.54 22.07 5.64
C ASN A 48 -3.29 21.93 4.75
N GLY A 49 -3.46 21.75 3.43
CA GLY A 49 -2.38 21.60 2.46
C GLY A 49 -1.77 20.20 2.35
N ARG A 50 -2.18 19.24 3.19
CA ARG A 50 -1.66 17.87 3.08
C ARG A 50 -2.22 17.14 1.85
N VAL A 51 -1.35 16.51 1.11
CA VAL A 51 -1.72 15.71 -0.06
C VAL A 51 -2.24 14.35 0.39
N PHE A 52 -3.29 13.87 -0.29
CA PHE A 52 -3.84 12.53 -0.08
C PHE A 52 -3.99 11.78 -1.40
N PHE A 53 -4.06 10.46 -1.31
CA PHE A 53 -4.48 9.59 -2.38
C PHE A 53 -5.80 8.93 -2.02
N LEU A 54 -6.76 8.98 -2.96
CA LEU A 54 -8.03 8.30 -2.84
C LEU A 54 -8.06 7.15 -3.83
N LYS A 55 -8.01 5.93 -3.30
CA LYS A 55 -8.10 4.68 -4.04
C LYS A 55 -9.55 4.18 -4.01
N LYS A 56 -10.12 3.83 -5.17
CA LYS A 56 -11.49 3.29 -5.27
C LYS A 56 -11.52 1.99 -6.04
N ASP A 57 -12.26 1.01 -5.53
CA ASP A 57 -12.74 -0.14 -6.27
C ASP A 57 -14.13 0.15 -6.83
N PHE A 58 -14.29 0.12 -8.14
CA PHE A 58 -15.59 0.25 -8.80
C PHE A 58 -16.35 -1.07 -8.83
N TYR A 59 -15.60 -2.16 -8.83
CA TYR A 59 -16.13 -3.50 -8.95
C TYR A 59 -15.19 -4.53 -8.33
N THR A 60 -15.73 -5.32 -7.41
CA THR A 60 -15.03 -6.49 -6.88
C THR A 60 -15.49 -7.75 -7.61
N SER A 61 -14.55 -8.47 -8.19
CA SER A 61 -14.84 -9.71 -8.91
C SER A 61 -15.52 -10.74 -7.99
N PRO A 62 -16.55 -11.47 -8.45
CA PRO A 62 -17.23 -12.46 -7.61
C PRO A 62 -16.36 -13.66 -7.23
N ALA A 63 -15.36 -14.02 -8.04
CA ALA A 63 -14.53 -15.19 -7.80
C ALA A 63 -13.70 -15.11 -6.50
N PRO A 64 -13.00 -14.00 -6.16
CA PRO A 64 -12.39 -13.83 -4.85
C PRO A 64 -13.40 -13.86 -3.69
N ILE A 65 -14.57 -13.26 -3.87
CA ILE A 65 -15.65 -13.25 -2.86
C ILE A 65 -16.11 -14.68 -2.57
N LEU A 66 -16.45 -15.44 -3.61
CA LEU A 66 -16.89 -16.83 -3.48
C LEU A 66 -15.81 -17.71 -2.82
N ARG A 67 -14.55 -17.52 -3.21
CA ARG A 67 -13.43 -18.26 -2.60
C ARG A 67 -13.29 -18.00 -1.09
N ARG A 68 -13.58 -16.79 -0.64
CA ARG A 68 -13.58 -16.45 0.79
C ARG A 68 -14.77 -17.07 1.50
N LEU A 69 -15.97 -17.01 0.91
CA LEU A 69 -17.16 -17.63 1.46
C LEU A 69 -17.01 -19.15 1.65
N ILE A 70 -16.45 -19.86 0.65
CA ILE A 70 -16.14 -21.30 0.75
C ILE A 70 -15.16 -21.60 1.91
N ARG A 71 -14.31 -20.64 2.28
CA ARG A 71 -13.38 -20.75 3.41
C ARG A 71 -13.94 -20.21 4.72
N PHE A 72 -15.22 -19.94 4.81
CA PHE A 72 -15.89 -19.32 5.97
C PHE A 72 -15.24 -17.99 6.40
N GLN A 73 -14.66 -17.24 5.44
CA GLN A 73 -14.10 -15.92 5.65
C GLN A 73 -15.08 -14.85 5.18
N ALA A 74 -15.18 -13.75 5.93
CA ALA A 74 -15.98 -12.62 5.51
C ALA A 74 -15.51 -12.09 4.14
N PRO A 75 -16.42 -11.84 3.19
CA PRO A 75 -16.08 -11.23 1.91
C PRO A 75 -15.51 -9.83 2.12
N GLU A 76 -14.60 -9.41 1.27
CA GLU A 76 -13.96 -8.09 1.33
C GLU A 76 -13.70 -7.57 -0.08
N THR A 77 -13.69 -6.25 -0.27
CA THR A 77 -13.19 -5.60 -1.49
C THR A 77 -11.66 -5.69 -1.57
N ASN A 78 -11.09 -5.31 -2.73
CA ASN A 78 -9.64 -5.19 -2.84
C ASN A 78 -9.10 -4.13 -1.87
N THR A 79 -9.78 -2.98 -1.79
CA THR A 79 -9.43 -1.89 -0.87
C THR A 79 -9.49 -2.34 0.60
N GLU A 80 -10.56 -3.03 1.02
CA GLU A 80 -10.64 -3.56 2.40
C GLU A 80 -9.54 -4.58 2.68
N ARG A 81 -9.18 -5.40 1.69
CA ARG A 81 -8.05 -6.34 1.79
C ARG A 81 -6.73 -5.60 1.97
N GLU A 82 -6.46 -4.59 1.14
CA GLU A 82 -5.25 -3.78 1.21
C GLU A 82 -5.11 -3.13 2.59
N ILE A 83 -6.17 -2.47 3.08
CA ILE A 83 -6.22 -1.85 4.41
C ILE A 83 -5.88 -2.88 5.49
N ARG A 84 -6.53 -4.03 5.46
CA ARG A 84 -6.29 -5.09 6.45
C ARG A 84 -4.83 -5.56 6.44
N LEU A 85 -4.22 -5.70 5.26
CA LEU A 85 -2.83 -6.14 5.11
C LEU A 85 -1.86 -5.06 5.57
N LEU A 86 -2.07 -3.80 5.21
CA LEU A 86 -1.29 -2.66 5.68
C LEU A 86 -1.38 -2.51 7.20
N LEU A 87 -2.59 -2.55 7.77
CA LEU A 87 -2.75 -2.46 9.23
C LEU A 87 -2.12 -3.66 9.96
N ASN A 88 -2.09 -4.84 9.34
CA ASN A 88 -1.35 -5.97 9.89
C ASN A 88 0.17 -5.70 9.90
N ALA A 89 0.73 -5.17 8.81
CA ALA A 89 2.13 -4.77 8.76
C ALA A 89 2.44 -3.70 9.82
N ARG A 90 1.57 -2.69 10.00
CA ARG A 90 1.71 -1.66 11.04
C ARG A 90 1.76 -2.26 12.44
N ARG A 91 0.91 -3.26 12.76
CA ARG A 91 0.92 -3.95 14.06
C ARG A 91 2.23 -4.70 14.32
N LEU A 92 2.91 -5.12 13.27
CA LEU A 92 4.23 -5.77 13.31
C LEU A 92 5.39 -4.78 13.30
N GLY A 93 5.11 -3.46 13.44
CA GLY A 93 6.10 -2.41 13.55
C GLY A 93 6.66 -1.90 12.23
N PHE A 94 5.97 -2.14 11.10
CA PHE A 94 6.32 -1.53 9.82
C PHE A 94 5.61 -0.18 9.64
N ARG A 95 6.29 0.77 9.03
CA ARG A 95 5.69 2.04 8.64
C ARG A 95 4.86 1.84 7.37
N ILE A 96 3.68 2.42 7.38
CA ILE A 96 2.73 2.43 6.26
C ILE A 96 2.19 3.86 6.11
N PRO A 97 1.57 4.22 4.96
CA PRO A 97 0.84 5.48 4.84
C PRO A 97 -0.22 5.62 5.92
N GLU A 98 -0.47 6.84 6.34
CA GLU A 98 -1.54 7.14 7.28
C GLU A 98 -2.89 7.02 6.58
N ILE A 99 -3.67 6.00 6.91
CA ILE A 99 -5.02 5.78 6.38
C ILE A 99 -5.98 6.64 7.20
N ILE A 100 -6.53 7.69 6.59
CA ILE A 100 -7.37 8.69 7.28
C ILE A 100 -8.87 8.42 7.16
N ALA A 101 -9.29 7.70 6.10
CA ALA A 101 -10.66 7.22 5.96
C ALA A 101 -10.72 5.98 5.06
N HIS A 102 -11.73 5.15 5.29
CA HIS A 102 -12.01 4.01 4.41
C HIS A 102 -13.44 3.53 4.54
N THR A 103 -13.93 2.91 3.48
CA THR A 103 -15.24 2.25 3.51
C THR A 103 -15.16 0.86 4.12
N ARG A 104 -16.21 0.46 4.84
CA ARG A 104 -16.41 -0.89 5.37
C ARG A 104 -17.80 -1.41 5.02
N HIS A 105 -17.87 -2.64 4.53
CA HIS A 105 -19.14 -3.26 4.21
C HIS A 105 -19.78 -3.91 5.44
N CYS A 106 -21.12 -3.89 5.49
CA CYS A 106 -21.88 -4.70 6.42
C CYS A 106 -21.69 -6.19 6.11
N ARG A 107 -21.55 -7.01 7.15
CA ARG A 107 -21.31 -8.47 7.03
C ARG A 107 -22.34 -9.22 6.18
N TRP A 108 -23.54 -8.67 6.02
CA TRP A 108 -24.67 -9.29 5.34
C TRP A 108 -24.78 -8.92 3.85
N LEU A 109 -23.99 -7.98 3.37
CA LEU A 109 -23.98 -7.53 1.98
C LEU A 109 -22.71 -7.99 1.29
N LEU A 110 -22.85 -8.47 0.07
CA LEU A 110 -21.68 -8.77 -0.77
C LEU A 110 -20.95 -7.45 -1.11
N PRO A 111 -19.66 -7.32 -0.79
CA PRO A 111 -18.91 -6.11 -1.07
C PRO A 111 -18.76 -5.94 -2.58
N TYR A 112 -19.14 -4.79 -3.07
CA TYR A 112 -19.11 -4.48 -4.49
C TYR A 112 -18.12 -3.37 -4.82
N LYS A 113 -18.15 -2.29 -4.04
CA LYS A 113 -17.29 -1.12 -4.17
C LYS A 113 -16.55 -0.88 -2.86
N GLY A 114 -15.40 -0.25 -2.93
CA GLY A 114 -14.65 0.16 -1.76
C GLY A 114 -13.87 1.42 -2.04
N ALA A 115 -13.48 2.13 -0.98
CA ALA A 115 -12.61 3.29 -1.10
C ALA A 115 -11.73 3.42 0.14
N MET A 116 -10.56 4.02 -0.05
CA MET A 116 -9.60 4.35 0.99
C MET A 116 -8.96 5.70 0.68
N ILE A 117 -8.80 6.51 1.71
CA ILE A 117 -8.04 7.77 1.66
C ILE A 117 -6.82 7.59 2.54
N GLU A 118 -5.65 7.73 1.94
CA GLU A 118 -4.36 7.70 2.63
C GLU A 118 -3.58 8.98 2.36
N LEU A 119 -2.80 9.43 3.34
CA LEU A 119 -1.94 10.60 3.15
C LEU A 119 -0.73 10.24 2.31
N ALA A 120 -0.30 11.18 1.49
CA ALA A 120 0.93 11.05 0.73
C ALA A 120 2.12 10.85 1.67
N VAL A 121 2.95 9.89 1.34
CA VAL A 121 4.23 9.68 2.01
C VAL A 121 5.24 10.68 1.47
N HIS A 122 5.94 11.37 2.37
CA HIS A 122 7.03 12.27 2.01
C HIS A 122 8.31 11.44 1.79
N GLY A 123 8.75 11.37 0.55
CA GLY A 123 9.87 10.53 0.12
C GLY A 123 9.71 10.08 -1.33
N ARG A 124 10.51 9.12 -1.73
CA ARG A 124 10.49 8.56 -3.09
C ARG A 124 10.61 7.03 -3.07
N PRO A 125 10.04 6.33 -4.08
CA PRO A 125 10.33 4.92 -4.29
C PRO A 125 11.84 4.66 -4.35
N VAL A 126 12.29 3.56 -3.75
CA VAL A 126 13.75 3.26 -3.66
C VAL A 126 14.38 3.11 -5.04
N ASP A 127 13.70 2.54 -6.02
CA ASP A 127 14.20 2.42 -7.40
C ASP A 127 14.38 3.78 -8.08
N GLU A 128 13.43 4.70 -7.91
CA GLU A 128 13.54 6.07 -8.42
C GLU A 128 14.66 6.84 -7.69
N PHE A 129 14.74 6.70 -6.36
CA PHE A 129 15.76 7.37 -5.55
C PHE A 129 17.18 6.95 -5.93
N VAL A 130 17.43 5.65 -6.12
CA VAL A 130 18.75 5.17 -6.52
C VAL A 130 19.04 5.38 -8.00
N GLY A 131 18.00 5.49 -8.83
CA GLY A 131 18.11 5.80 -10.26
C GLY A 131 18.46 7.25 -10.55
N ASP A 132 18.20 8.17 -9.62
CA ASP A 132 18.42 9.60 -9.80
C ASP A 132 19.92 9.96 -9.74
N PRO A 133 20.52 10.48 -10.84
CA PRO A 133 21.94 10.82 -10.87
C PRO A 133 22.30 11.98 -9.91
N SER A 134 21.34 12.80 -9.49
CA SER A 134 21.57 13.93 -8.58
C SER A 134 21.74 13.52 -7.12
N VAL A 135 21.32 12.31 -6.74
CA VAL A 135 21.45 11.78 -5.37
C VAL A 135 22.87 11.28 -5.14
N PRO A 136 23.54 11.66 -4.03
CA PRO A 136 24.87 11.16 -3.65
C PRO A 136 24.87 9.64 -3.50
N GLU A 137 25.97 8.99 -3.92
CA GLU A 137 26.09 7.53 -3.91
C GLU A 137 25.94 6.95 -2.47
N GLU A 138 26.45 7.65 -1.46
CA GLU A 138 26.33 7.26 -0.05
C GLU A 138 24.86 7.14 0.38
N GLN A 139 24.04 8.14 0.01
CA GLN A 139 22.60 8.11 0.32
C GLN A 139 21.86 7.00 -0.41
N LYS A 140 22.27 6.70 -1.66
CA LYS A 140 21.71 5.56 -2.41
C LYS A 140 21.99 4.24 -1.72
N GLN A 141 23.23 4.06 -1.25
CA GLN A 141 23.62 2.83 -0.51
C GLN A 141 22.89 2.71 0.81
N GLU A 142 22.69 3.83 1.53
CA GLU A 142 21.88 3.86 2.74
C GLU A 142 20.45 3.43 2.48
N ALA A 143 19.77 4.04 1.48
CA ALA A 143 18.40 3.72 1.10
C ALA A 143 18.25 2.24 0.74
N LEU A 144 19.18 1.69 -0.06
CA LEU A 144 19.20 0.26 -0.42
C LEU A 144 19.41 -0.64 0.79
N SER A 145 20.34 -0.28 1.68
CA SER A 145 20.60 -1.04 2.89
C SER A 145 19.35 -1.12 3.77
N LYS A 146 18.67 0.02 3.98
CA LYS A 146 17.44 0.09 4.77
C LYS A 146 16.28 -0.65 4.12
N ALA A 147 16.11 -0.54 2.79
CA ALA A 147 15.06 -1.27 2.09
C ALA A 147 15.26 -2.79 2.17
N ARG A 148 16.49 -3.27 1.99
CA ARG A 148 16.83 -4.69 2.12
C ARG A 148 16.67 -5.20 3.55
N ALA A 149 17.10 -4.43 4.55
CA ALA A 149 16.87 -4.75 5.95
C ALA A 149 15.36 -4.78 6.30
N THR A 150 14.57 -3.90 5.67
CA THR A 150 13.12 -3.93 5.83
C THR A 150 12.51 -5.17 5.19
N LEU A 151 13.01 -5.61 4.02
CA LEU A 151 12.60 -6.88 3.40
C LEU A 151 12.96 -8.08 4.28
N ASP A 152 14.16 -8.13 4.87
CA ASP A 152 14.54 -9.16 5.83
C ASP A 152 13.58 -9.21 7.03
N ARG A 153 13.27 -8.04 7.62
CA ARG A 153 12.31 -7.95 8.73
C ARG A 153 10.91 -8.43 8.34
N LEU A 154 10.44 -8.13 7.11
CA LEU A 154 9.16 -8.63 6.59
C LEU A 154 9.17 -10.15 6.53
N GLN A 155 10.24 -10.74 6.02
CA GLN A 155 10.41 -12.18 5.94
C GLN A 155 10.48 -12.83 7.32
N ASP A 156 11.15 -12.21 8.29
CA ASP A 156 11.19 -12.67 9.68
C ASP A 156 9.81 -12.62 10.34
N ALA A 157 9.03 -11.57 10.04
CA ALA A 157 7.64 -11.44 10.45
C ALA A 157 6.68 -12.34 9.66
N GLN A 158 7.19 -13.22 8.79
CA GLN A 158 6.42 -14.10 7.92
C GLN A 158 5.42 -13.34 7.03
N LEU A 159 5.80 -12.16 6.57
CA LEU A 159 5.08 -11.40 5.56
C LEU A 159 5.71 -11.63 4.19
N ASP A 160 4.88 -11.84 3.19
CA ASP A 160 5.30 -12.28 1.86
C ASP A 160 4.62 -11.45 0.76
N TRP A 161 5.39 -10.71 -0.02
CA TRP A 161 4.93 -10.03 -1.24
C TRP A 161 4.81 -10.97 -2.46
N ARG A 162 5.21 -12.20 -2.30
CA ARG A 162 5.19 -13.21 -3.37
C ARG A 162 5.96 -12.71 -4.61
N LYS A 163 5.29 -12.75 -5.77
CA LYS A 163 5.86 -12.31 -7.04
C LYS A 163 5.86 -10.79 -7.21
N ASP A 164 5.39 -10.04 -6.22
CA ASP A 164 5.28 -8.57 -6.29
C ASP A 164 6.26 -7.84 -5.37
N CYS A 165 7.31 -8.52 -4.94
CA CYS A 165 8.41 -7.92 -4.18
C CYS A 165 9.24 -7.03 -5.10
N LYS A 166 8.98 -5.71 -5.05
CA LYS A 166 9.63 -4.71 -5.89
C LYS A 166 10.08 -3.51 -5.05
N PRO A 167 11.18 -2.84 -5.42
CA PRO A 167 11.67 -1.67 -4.70
C PRO A 167 10.71 -0.47 -4.74
N GLU A 168 9.82 -0.37 -5.73
CA GLU A 168 8.77 0.67 -5.82
C GLU A 168 7.80 0.66 -4.64
N HIS A 169 7.66 -0.47 -3.93
CA HIS A 169 6.80 -0.59 -2.73
C HIS A 169 7.50 -0.12 -1.44
N PHE A 170 8.77 0.24 -1.52
CA PHE A 170 9.60 0.72 -0.42
C PHE A 170 9.90 2.21 -0.65
N PHE A 171 9.24 3.09 0.07
CA PHE A 171 9.51 4.53 0.01
C PHE A 171 10.61 4.89 0.99
N TYR A 172 11.71 5.44 0.47
CA TYR A 172 12.73 6.08 1.29
C TYR A 172 12.27 7.50 1.60
N CYS A 173 11.94 7.74 2.86
CA CYS A 173 11.36 8.97 3.33
C CYS A 173 12.42 10.02 3.64
N ASP A 174 12.01 11.29 3.72
CA ASP A 174 12.91 12.42 4.00
C ASP A 174 13.58 12.32 5.38
N ASP A 175 13.00 11.58 6.32
CA ASP A 175 13.59 11.25 7.62
C ASP A 175 14.54 10.05 7.57
N GLY A 176 14.83 9.54 6.40
CA GLY A 176 15.74 8.41 6.18
C GLY A 176 15.15 7.04 6.50
N GLU A 177 13.85 6.91 6.74
CA GLU A 177 13.20 5.65 7.07
C GLU A 177 12.42 5.06 5.88
N ILE A 178 12.16 3.76 5.92
CA ILE A 178 11.36 3.08 4.90
C ILE A 178 9.89 3.03 5.29
N THR A 179 9.01 3.49 4.42
CA THR A 179 7.56 3.31 4.49
C THR A 179 7.11 2.35 3.38
N LEU A 180 6.32 1.34 3.75
CA LEU A 180 5.77 0.37 2.81
C LEU A 180 4.48 0.90 2.21
N ILE A 181 4.38 0.89 0.88
CA ILE A 181 3.15 1.27 0.16
C ILE A 181 2.59 0.08 -0.63
N ASP A 182 1.36 0.21 -1.13
CA ASP A 182 0.72 -0.80 -1.99
C ASP A 182 0.71 -2.21 -1.38
N GLY A 183 0.14 -2.30 -0.17
CA GLY A 183 0.11 -3.55 0.60
C GLY A 183 -0.88 -4.62 0.09
N GLU A 184 -1.52 -4.45 -1.08
CA GLU A 184 -2.59 -5.37 -1.52
C GLU A 184 -2.14 -6.82 -1.70
N ARG A 185 -0.83 -7.05 -1.86
CA ARG A 185 -0.20 -8.37 -2.02
C ARG A 185 0.75 -8.76 -0.91
N LEU A 186 0.82 -7.99 0.17
CA LEU A 186 1.63 -8.28 1.35
C LEU A 186 0.88 -9.24 2.29
N TYR A 187 0.95 -10.53 2.05
CA TYR A 187 0.20 -11.53 2.80
C TYR A 187 1.02 -12.16 3.92
N PRO A 188 0.38 -12.55 5.04
CA PRO A 188 0.99 -13.53 5.93
C PRO A 188 1.34 -14.81 5.15
N ALA A 189 2.55 -15.31 5.33
CA ALA A 189 2.99 -16.57 4.74
C ALA A 189 2.16 -17.72 5.32
N ARG A 190 1.81 -18.71 4.50
CA ARG A 190 1.05 -19.88 4.94
C ARG A 190 1.93 -20.90 5.64
N ASN A 191 3.18 -20.98 5.19
CA ASN A 191 4.22 -21.86 5.72
C ASN A 191 5.44 -21.01 6.03
N PRO A 192 6.35 -21.45 6.92
CA PRO A 192 7.61 -20.76 7.14
C PRO A 192 8.35 -20.50 5.83
N LEU A 193 8.85 -19.28 5.66
CA LEU A 193 9.61 -18.89 4.46
C LEU A 193 10.98 -19.58 4.51
N THR A 194 11.28 -20.43 3.50
CA THR A 194 12.57 -21.10 3.40
C THR A 194 13.68 -20.12 3.01
N ALA A 195 14.94 -20.48 3.27
CA ALA A 195 16.09 -19.66 2.90
C ALA A 195 16.15 -19.40 1.39
N GLU A 196 15.86 -20.41 0.56
CA GLU A 196 15.83 -20.30 -0.89
C GLU A 196 14.75 -19.34 -1.36
N TYR A 197 13.57 -19.40 -0.75
CA TYR A 197 12.47 -18.49 -1.09
C TYR A 197 12.80 -17.04 -0.70
N ARG A 198 13.39 -16.85 0.48
CA ARG A 198 13.86 -15.52 0.94
C ARG A 198 14.90 -14.94 -0.02
N ALA A 199 15.89 -15.75 -0.41
CA ALA A 199 16.91 -15.34 -1.39
C ALA A 199 16.28 -14.99 -2.74
N ALA A 200 15.31 -15.77 -3.23
CA ALA A 200 14.60 -15.51 -4.47
C ALA A 200 13.82 -14.17 -4.43
N GLN A 201 13.27 -13.79 -3.27
CA GLN A 201 12.63 -12.48 -3.11
C GLN A 201 13.65 -11.34 -3.17
N HIS A 202 14.83 -11.47 -2.56
CA HIS A 202 15.92 -10.50 -2.69
C HIS A 202 16.40 -10.36 -4.14
N GLN A 203 16.60 -11.47 -4.84
CA GLN A 203 16.95 -11.45 -6.26
C GLN A 203 15.90 -10.74 -7.09
N ARG A 204 14.62 -10.99 -6.80
CA ARG A 204 13.52 -10.31 -7.47
C ARG A 204 13.52 -8.81 -7.17
N PHE A 205 13.66 -8.41 -5.91
CA PHE A 205 13.79 -7.00 -5.53
C PHE A 205 14.95 -6.34 -6.29
N ASP A 206 16.13 -6.96 -6.26
CA ASP A 206 17.32 -6.45 -6.90
C ASP A 206 17.19 -6.40 -8.44
N SER A 207 16.37 -7.27 -9.05
CA SER A 207 16.19 -7.30 -10.52
C SER A 207 15.54 -6.03 -11.09
N PHE A 208 14.85 -5.25 -10.29
CA PHE A 208 14.24 -3.97 -10.68
C PHE A 208 15.17 -2.77 -10.45
N LEU A 209 16.31 -2.97 -9.79
CA LEU A 209 17.29 -1.92 -9.55
C LEU A 209 18.22 -1.73 -10.77
N PRO A 210 18.84 -0.55 -10.93
CA PRO A 210 19.94 -0.38 -11.86
C PRO A 210 21.05 -1.44 -11.65
N GLU A 211 21.67 -1.92 -12.72
CA GLU A 211 22.58 -3.07 -12.71
C GLU A 211 23.67 -2.96 -11.63
N LYS A 212 24.28 -1.77 -11.48
CA LYS A 212 25.34 -1.51 -10.49
C LYS A 212 24.93 -1.73 -9.02
N TYR A 213 23.61 -1.80 -8.73
CA TYR A 213 23.06 -2.00 -7.38
C TYR A 213 22.53 -3.41 -7.16
N ARG A 214 22.54 -4.26 -8.19
CA ARG A 214 22.12 -5.66 -8.06
C ARG A 214 23.16 -6.46 -7.30
N ARG A 215 22.72 -7.25 -6.33
CA ARG A 215 23.59 -8.26 -5.72
C ARG A 215 23.72 -9.41 -6.73
N HIS A 216 24.94 -9.72 -7.11
CA HIS A 216 25.21 -10.95 -7.83
C HIS A 216 25.14 -12.11 -6.85
N ALA A 217 24.37 -13.16 -7.20
CA ALA A 217 24.20 -14.39 -6.40
C ALA A 217 25.48 -15.22 -6.40
#